data_376b4de837587b2515f69a694f0c420c
#
_entry.id   376b4de837587b2515f69a694f0c420c
#
_cell.length_a   1.000
_cell.length_b   1.000
_cell.length_c   1.000
_cell.angle_alpha   90.00
_cell.angle_beta   90.00
_cell.angle_gamma   90.00
#
_symmetry.space_group_name_H-M   'P 1'
#
loop_
_entity.id
_entity.type
_entity.pdbx_description
1 polymer ?
#
loop_
_entity_poly.entity_id
_entity_poly.type
_entity_poly.pdbx_seq_one_letter_code
_entity_poly.pdbx_strand_id
1 'polypeptide(L)'
;MKILGNIIPHFISSLDGFSRREIISLAYISIEHILGFNKSDCILNNYFVLNSKQINFLKKIVINLKNDMPIQYILGETYFYDLKIKVDKSTLIPRGETEELVKWILEHKFSSVLDIGTGSGCIAISIGHNSDALISALDVSKDALNIAQLNANMNNVNINFICDDIFKYNPKMKYNVIVSNPPYVLNNEKIYMSKNVLDYEPHLALFVNDNEPLIYYKRIIHLANKYLTKSGYLFFEINEFFSKEIINILEEFQFVNIELKKDINGKERMIKAIKK
;
A
#
# COMPACT_ATOMS: atom_id res chain seq x y z
N MET A 1 -12.76 31.93 1.60
CA MET A 1 -12.31 31.03 0.51
C MET A 1 -13.42 30.91 -0.51
N LYS A 2 -13.45 31.76 -1.54
CA LYS A 2 -14.47 31.72 -2.62
C LYS A 2 -13.85 31.48 -3.99
N ILE A 3 -12.54 31.74 -4.14
CA ILE A 3 -11.79 31.54 -5.38
C ILE A 3 -10.61 30.60 -5.12
N LEU A 4 -10.16 29.94 -6.19
CA LEU A 4 -9.11 28.92 -6.17
C LEU A 4 -7.81 29.45 -5.52
N GLY A 5 -7.35 30.66 -5.91
CA GLY A 5 -6.13 31.27 -5.36
C GLY A 5 -6.13 31.49 -3.85
N ASN A 6 -7.29 31.40 -3.19
CA ASN A 6 -7.39 31.54 -1.73
C ASN A 6 -7.34 30.21 -0.98
N ILE A 7 -7.25 29.06 -1.68
CA ILE A 7 -7.23 27.74 -1.02
C ILE A 7 -5.92 27.54 -0.28
N ILE A 8 -4.77 27.70 -0.95
CA ILE A 8 -3.44 27.52 -0.34
C ILE A 8 -3.23 28.47 0.85
N PRO A 9 -3.49 29.80 0.74
CA PRO A 9 -3.45 30.71 1.88
C PRO A 9 -4.34 30.27 3.04
N HIS A 10 -5.55 29.77 2.75
CA HIS A 10 -6.45 29.26 3.78
C HIS A 10 -5.92 28.01 4.48
N PHE A 11 -5.34 27.04 3.76
CA PHE A 11 -4.70 25.87 4.36
C PHE A 11 -3.53 26.29 5.26
N ILE A 12 -2.66 27.21 4.78
CA ILE A 12 -1.51 27.72 5.56
C ILE A 12 -1.96 28.39 6.84
N SER A 13 -3.02 29.21 6.80
CA SER A 13 -3.52 29.91 7.98
C SER A 13 -4.34 29.02 8.92
N SER A 14 -4.70 27.82 8.49
CA SER A 14 -5.59 26.93 9.25
C SER A 14 -4.88 25.73 9.83
N LEU A 15 -3.77 25.26 9.26
CA LEU A 15 -3.08 24.04 9.68
C LEU A 15 -1.82 24.39 10.46
N ASP A 16 -1.90 24.25 11.80
CA ASP A 16 -0.77 24.37 12.69
C ASP A 16 -0.12 22.98 12.88
N GLY A 17 1.21 22.94 13.08
CA GLY A 17 1.95 21.69 13.32
C GLY A 17 2.47 20.98 12.05
N PHE A 18 2.03 21.39 10.87
CA PHE A 18 2.54 20.89 9.57
C PHE A 18 3.63 21.84 9.00
N SER A 19 4.59 21.28 8.29
CA SER A 19 5.53 22.10 7.56
C SER A 19 4.81 22.86 6.41
N ARG A 20 5.29 24.05 6.06
CA ARG A 20 4.72 24.84 4.95
C ARG A 20 4.68 24.04 3.63
N ARG A 21 5.71 23.24 3.37
CA ARG A 21 5.81 22.41 2.16
C ARG A 21 4.71 21.33 2.15
N GLU A 22 4.48 20.70 3.29
CA GLU A 22 3.45 19.68 3.46
C GLU A 22 2.04 20.29 3.29
N ILE A 23 1.75 21.43 3.93
CA ILE A 23 0.47 22.13 3.78
C ILE A 23 0.18 22.46 2.30
N ILE A 24 1.17 22.94 1.57
CA ILE A 24 1.02 23.25 0.14
C ILE A 24 0.73 21.96 -0.65
N SER A 25 1.41 20.86 -0.34
CA SER A 25 1.15 19.56 -0.97
C SER A 25 -0.26 19.07 -0.70
N LEU A 26 -0.72 19.11 0.55
CA LEU A 26 -2.08 18.74 0.97
C LEU A 26 -3.16 19.61 0.26
N ALA A 27 -2.89 20.91 0.09
CA ALA A 27 -3.79 21.80 -0.63
C ALA A 27 -3.89 21.42 -2.11
N TYR A 28 -2.77 21.13 -2.79
CA TYR A 28 -2.80 20.70 -4.19
C TYR A 28 -3.49 19.34 -4.37
N ILE A 29 -3.22 18.34 -3.52
CA ILE A 29 -3.93 17.05 -3.53
C ILE A 29 -5.44 17.27 -3.37
N SER A 30 -5.85 18.17 -2.46
CA SER A 30 -7.26 18.49 -2.24
C SER A 30 -7.91 19.18 -3.45
N ILE A 31 -7.19 20.09 -4.11
CA ILE A 31 -7.64 20.79 -5.32
C ILE A 31 -7.80 19.80 -6.47
N GLU A 32 -6.80 18.96 -6.68
CA GLU A 32 -6.83 17.94 -7.75
C GLU A 32 -8.01 16.99 -7.58
N HIS A 33 -8.24 16.48 -6.35
CA HIS A 33 -9.38 15.61 -6.07
C HIS A 33 -10.73 16.29 -6.34
N ILE A 34 -10.89 17.58 -5.99
CA ILE A 34 -12.19 18.28 -6.06
C ILE A 34 -12.48 18.86 -7.46
N LEU A 35 -11.43 19.33 -8.15
CA LEU A 35 -11.55 20.10 -9.40
C LEU A 35 -10.91 19.37 -10.59
N GLY A 36 -10.08 18.35 -10.40
CA GLY A 36 -9.27 17.75 -11.44
C GLY A 36 -8.11 18.64 -11.91
N PHE A 37 -7.77 19.70 -11.16
CA PHE A 37 -6.77 20.69 -11.55
C PHE A 37 -5.38 20.31 -11.01
N ASN A 38 -4.41 20.14 -11.90
CA ASN A 38 -3.00 20.02 -11.54
C ASN A 38 -2.41 21.39 -11.10
N LYS A 39 -1.12 21.43 -10.75
CA LYS A 39 -0.46 22.66 -10.29
C LYS A 39 -0.45 23.76 -11.35
N SER A 40 -0.27 23.40 -12.61
CA SER A 40 -0.27 24.39 -13.74
C SER A 40 -1.70 24.94 -13.95
N ASP A 41 -2.71 24.09 -13.88
CA ASP A 41 -4.11 24.51 -13.97
C ASP A 41 -4.47 25.47 -12.83
N CYS A 42 -3.95 25.24 -11.62
CA CYS A 42 -4.16 26.14 -10.49
C CYS A 42 -3.63 27.56 -10.74
N ILE A 43 -2.49 27.68 -11.43
CA ILE A 43 -1.89 28.98 -11.77
C ILE A 43 -2.75 29.68 -12.82
N LEU A 44 -3.14 28.96 -13.87
CA LEU A 44 -3.90 29.51 -14.98
C LEU A 44 -5.33 29.91 -14.56
N ASN A 45 -5.92 29.16 -13.63
CA ASN A 45 -7.31 29.35 -13.18
C ASN A 45 -7.41 29.99 -11.79
N ASN A 46 -6.46 30.83 -11.39
CA ASN A 46 -6.36 31.40 -10.04
C ASN A 46 -7.63 32.11 -9.56
N TYR A 47 -8.43 32.65 -10.47
CA TYR A 47 -9.69 33.35 -10.19
C TYR A 47 -10.93 32.46 -10.33
N PHE A 48 -10.77 31.13 -10.55
CA PHE A 48 -11.89 30.18 -10.63
C PHE A 48 -12.74 30.27 -9.37
N VAL A 49 -14.07 30.42 -9.55
CA VAL A 49 -15.03 30.58 -8.44
C VAL A 49 -15.53 29.22 -8.01
N LEU A 50 -15.33 28.91 -6.74
CA LEU A 50 -15.78 27.67 -6.12
C LEU A 50 -17.27 27.72 -5.77
N ASN A 51 -17.99 26.62 -6.01
CA ASN A 51 -19.33 26.44 -5.54
C ASN A 51 -19.39 26.06 -4.04
N SER A 52 -20.59 26.14 -3.45
CA SER A 52 -20.76 25.87 -2.01
C SER A 52 -20.40 24.44 -1.59
N LYS A 53 -20.63 23.43 -2.46
CA LYS A 53 -20.25 22.03 -2.16
C LYS A 53 -18.72 21.89 -2.08
N GLN A 54 -17.99 22.45 -3.04
CA GLN A 54 -16.53 22.46 -3.07
C GLN A 54 -15.94 23.18 -1.85
N ILE A 55 -16.47 24.35 -1.50
CA ILE A 55 -16.05 25.10 -0.31
C ILE A 55 -16.26 24.29 0.98
N ASN A 56 -17.43 23.66 1.12
CA ASN A 56 -17.75 22.87 2.31
C ASN A 56 -16.87 21.64 2.43
N PHE A 57 -16.56 21.00 1.30
CA PHE A 57 -15.66 19.85 1.30
C PHE A 57 -14.22 20.23 1.66
N LEU A 58 -13.70 21.36 1.13
CA LEU A 58 -12.39 21.89 1.52
C LEU A 58 -12.31 22.21 3.02
N LYS A 59 -13.38 22.79 3.60
CA LYS A 59 -13.46 23.02 5.06
C LYS A 59 -13.43 21.70 5.84
N LYS A 60 -14.16 20.68 5.36
CA LYS A 60 -14.15 19.33 5.98
C LYS A 60 -12.76 18.72 5.94
N ILE A 61 -12.02 18.86 4.81
CA ILE A 61 -10.64 18.39 4.70
C ILE A 61 -9.78 19.05 5.78
N VAL A 62 -9.81 20.38 5.90
CA VAL A 62 -9.02 21.11 6.90
C VAL A 62 -9.35 20.66 8.33
N ILE A 63 -10.62 20.47 8.65
CA ILE A 63 -11.05 20.00 9.99
C ILE A 63 -10.48 18.60 10.30
N ASN A 64 -10.55 17.68 9.34
CA ASN A 64 -10.05 16.33 9.55
C ASN A 64 -8.51 16.26 9.61
N LEU A 65 -7.81 17.08 8.81
CA LEU A 65 -6.35 17.21 8.90
C LEU A 65 -5.89 17.73 10.26
N LYS A 66 -6.65 18.66 10.88
CA LYS A 66 -6.38 19.12 12.26
C LYS A 66 -6.50 18.01 13.31
N ASN A 67 -7.26 16.97 13.01
CA ASN A 67 -7.40 15.78 13.85
C ASN A 67 -6.42 14.67 13.44
N ASP A 68 -5.34 14.99 12.74
CA ASP A 68 -4.31 14.07 12.26
C ASP A 68 -4.82 12.96 11.32
N MET A 69 -6.06 13.06 10.76
CA MET A 69 -6.57 12.07 9.82
C MET A 69 -5.77 12.12 8.51
N PRO A 70 -5.27 10.98 7.99
CA PRO A 70 -4.56 10.92 6.71
C PRO A 70 -5.41 11.49 5.56
N ILE A 71 -4.79 12.30 4.70
CA ILE A 71 -5.50 12.91 3.57
C ILE A 71 -6.15 11.85 2.68
N GLN A 72 -5.53 10.70 2.50
CA GLN A 72 -6.04 9.59 1.70
C GLN A 72 -7.37 9.07 2.23
N TYR A 73 -7.52 8.95 3.56
CA TYR A 73 -8.80 8.55 4.16
C TYR A 73 -9.86 9.65 4.11
N ILE A 74 -9.45 10.92 4.19
CA ILE A 74 -10.38 12.05 4.03
C ILE A 74 -10.97 12.07 2.61
N LEU A 75 -10.14 11.80 1.60
CA LEU A 75 -10.52 11.76 0.19
C LEU A 75 -11.14 10.41 -0.22
N GLY A 76 -10.87 9.34 0.55
CA GLY A 76 -11.29 7.98 0.26
C GLY A 76 -10.54 7.33 -0.88
N GLU A 77 -9.41 7.90 -1.31
CA GLU A 77 -8.60 7.39 -2.43
C GLU A 77 -7.16 7.88 -2.38
N THR A 78 -6.30 7.15 -3.07
CA THR A 78 -4.90 7.52 -3.35
C THR A 78 -4.49 7.03 -4.72
N TYR A 79 -3.29 7.41 -5.17
CA TYR A 79 -2.65 6.82 -6.35
C TYR A 79 -1.60 5.81 -5.90
N PHE A 80 -1.48 4.72 -6.64
CA PHE A 80 -0.44 3.71 -6.50
C PHE A 80 -0.14 3.10 -7.86
N TYR A 81 1.13 3.13 -8.28
CA TYR A 81 1.58 2.66 -9.58
C TYR A 81 0.74 3.21 -10.75
N ASP A 82 0.50 4.52 -10.73
CA ASP A 82 -0.34 5.30 -11.66
C ASP A 82 -1.84 4.90 -11.66
N LEU A 83 -2.26 3.98 -10.82
CA LEU A 83 -3.65 3.56 -10.68
C LEU A 83 -4.34 4.29 -9.52
N LYS A 84 -5.62 4.62 -9.70
CA LYS A 84 -6.44 5.17 -8.62
C LYS A 84 -6.92 4.03 -7.72
N ILE A 85 -6.61 4.10 -6.43
CA ILE A 85 -6.93 3.10 -5.41
C ILE A 85 -7.80 3.73 -4.31
N LYS A 86 -8.97 3.20 -4.09
CA LYS A 86 -9.81 3.57 -2.93
C LYS A 86 -9.22 2.97 -1.67
N VAL A 87 -9.29 3.77 -0.61
CA VAL A 87 -8.81 3.38 0.73
C VAL A 87 -9.77 3.88 1.80
N ASP A 88 -9.88 3.13 2.87
CA ASP A 88 -10.55 3.53 4.10
C ASP A 88 -9.84 2.90 5.31
N LYS A 89 -10.40 3.08 6.49
CA LYS A 89 -9.85 2.57 7.76
C LYS A 89 -9.66 1.03 7.82
N SER A 90 -10.19 0.28 6.85
CA SER A 90 -10.02 -1.18 6.76
C SER A 90 -8.77 -1.61 6.00
N THR A 91 -8.12 -0.68 5.28
CA THR A 91 -6.96 -0.98 4.42
C THR A 91 -5.77 -0.09 4.76
N LEU A 92 -4.57 -0.67 4.76
CA LEU A 92 -3.34 0.12 4.81
C LEU A 92 -3.30 1.08 3.62
N ILE A 93 -2.88 2.33 3.85
CA ILE A 93 -2.63 3.27 2.76
C ILE A 93 -1.40 2.78 1.98
N PRO A 94 -1.52 2.52 0.66
CA PRO A 94 -0.39 2.11 -0.17
C PRO A 94 0.83 3.02 -0.05
N ARG A 95 2.02 2.45 0.06
CA ARG A 95 3.28 3.17 0.22
C ARG A 95 4.08 3.20 -1.09
N GLY A 96 4.83 4.29 -1.31
CA GLY A 96 5.67 4.43 -2.50
C GLY A 96 6.74 3.36 -2.61
N GLU A 97 7.30 2.91 -1.48
CA GLU A 97 8.30 1.84 -1.44
C GLU A 97 7.73 0.51 -1.98
N THR A 98 6.43 0.26 -1.77
CA THR A 98 5.74 -0.93 -2.29
C THR A 98 5.59 -0.90 -3.82
N GLU A 99 5.60 0.29 -4.45
CA GLU A 99 5.63 0.40 -5.93
C GLU A 99 6.92 -0.17 -6.52
N GLU A 100 8.04 -0.03 -5.80
CA GLU A 100 9.31 -0.61 -6.22
C GLU A 100 9.29 -2.15 -6.20
N LEU A 101 8.54 -2.74 -5.25
CA LEU A 101 8.31 -4.18 -5.21
C LEU A 101 7.51 -4.65 -6.43
N VAL A 102 6.43 -3.94 -6.78
CA VAL A 102 5.63 -4.24 -7.99
C VAL A 102 6.50 -4.13 -9.24
N LYS A 103 7.28 -3.05 -9.37
CA LYS A 103 8.20 -2.86 -10.49
C LYS A 103 9.18 -4.03 -10.62
N TRP A 104 9.75 -4.47 -9.50
CA TRP A 104 10.69 -5.59 -9.49
C TRP A 104 10.05 -6.92 -9.92
N ILE A 105 8.80 -7.17 -9.50
CA ILE A 105 8.04 -8.35 -9.92
C ILE A 105 7.83 -8.33 -11.44
N LEU A 106 7.43 -7.18 -11.99
CA LEU A 106 7.14 -7.01 -13.43
C LEU A 106 8.38 -7.15 -14.34
N GLU A 107 9.60 -7.09 -13.79
CA GLU A 107 10.85 -7.40 -14.52
C GLU A 107 10.98 -8.90 -14.87
N HIS A 108 10.13 -9.78 -14.30
CA HIS A 108 10.21 -11.22 -14.48
C HIS A 108 9.04 -11.76 -15.33
N LYS A 109 9.21 -12.96 -15.90
CA LYS A 109 8.14 -13.66 -16.63
C LYS A 109 7.37 -14.57 -15.68
N PHE A 110 6.07 -14.44 -15.66
CA PHE A 110 5.16 -15.25 -14.87
C PHE A 110 3.78 -15.32 -15.53
N SER A 111 2.98 -16.30 -15.17
CA SER A 111 1.60 -16.47 -15.64
C SER A 111 0.58 -16.59 -14.49
N SER A 112 1.05 -16.66 -13.24
CA SER A 112 0.18 -16.72 -12.06
C SER A 112 0.83 -16.11 -10.83
N VAL A 113 0.06 -15.33 -10.09
CA VAL A 113 0.49 -14.59 -8.89
C VAL A 113 -0.47 -14.86 -7.74
N LEU A 114 0.07 -15.02 -6.53
CA LEU A 114 -0.67 -14.96 -5.28
C LEU A 114 -0.13 -13.80 -4.43
N ASP A 115 -0.97 -12.81 -4.19
CA ASP A 115 -0.72 -11.70 -3.26
C ASP A 115 -1.31 -12.05 -1.89
N ILE A 116 -0.47 -12.10 -0.86
CA ILE A 116 -0.84 -12.49 0.51
C ILE A 116 -0.85 -11.27 1.41
N GLY A 117 -2.00 -11.01 2.07
CA GLY A 117 -2.24 -9.79 2.82
C GLY A 117 -2.50 -8.61 1.89
N THR A 118 -3.40 -8.80 0.91
CA THR A 118 -3.57 -7.87 -0.22
C THR A 118 -4.08 -6.48 0.19
N GLY A 119 -4.73 -6.35 1.35
CA GLY A 119 -5.25 -5.07 1.85
C GLY A 119 -6.18 -4.38 0.85
N SER A 120 -5.78 -3.22 0.36
CA SER A 120 -6.53 -2.47 -0.68
C SER A 120 -6.48 -3.12 -2.07
N GLY A 121 -5.70 -4.18 -2.25
CA GLY A 121 -5.46 -4.83 -3.53
C GLY A 121 -4.37 -4.16 -4.38
N CYS A 122 -3.67 -3.15 -3.88
CA CYS A 122 -2.79 -2.30 -4.68
C CYS A 122 -1.69 -3.10 -5.41
N ILE A 123 -1.04 -4.08 -4.76
CA ILE A 123 -0.03 -4.94 -5.39
C ILE A 123 -0.68 -5.82 -6.46
N ALA A 124 -1.71 -6.59 -6.09
CA ALA A 124 -2.42 -7.52 -6.97
C ALA A 124 -2.97 -6.81 -8.22
N ILE A 125 -3.59 -5.65 -8.03
CA ILE A 125 -4.20 -4.85 -9.11
C ILE A 125 -3.13 -4.29 -10.04
N SER A 126 -2.04 -3.73 -9.49
CA SER A 126 -0.96 -3.19 -10.32
C SER A 126 -0.26 -4.26 -11.16
N ILE A 127 -0.05 -5.46 -10.59
CA ILE A 127 0.50 -6.59 -11.34
C ILE A 127 -0.49 -7.04 -12.43
N GLY A 128 -1.79 -7.20 -12.09
CA GLY A 128 -2.80 -7.64 -13.03
C GLY A 128 -3.08 -6.62 -14.15
N HIS A 129 -2.95 -5.31 -13.87
CA HIS A 129 -3.09 -4.26 -14.87
C HIS A 129 -1.93 -4.27 -15.90
N ASN A 130 -0.73 -4.67 -15.47
CA ASN A 130 0.49 -4.65 -16.28
C ASN A 130 0.92 -6.04 -16.77
N SER A 131 0.07 -7.06 -16.66
CA SER A 131 0.36 -8.42 -17.14
C SER A 131 -0.91 -9.20 -17.47
N ASP A 132 -0.77 -10.26 -18.24
CA ASP A 132 -1.85 -11.22 -18.53
C ASP A 132 -1.92 -12.38 -17.54
N ALA A 133 -1.29 -12.23 -16.36
CA ALA A 133 -1.21 -13.29 -15.38
C ALA A 133 -2.55 -13.53 -14.65
N LEU A 134 -2.78 -14.77 -14.23
CA LEU A 134 -3.87 -15.10 -13.32
C LEU A 134 -3.53 -14.59 -11.92
N ILE A 135 -4.33 -13.68 -11.40
CA ILE A 135 -4.09 -13.06 -10.09
C ILE A 135 -5.04 -13.65 -9.05
N SER A 136 -4.47 -14.11 -7.94
CA SER A 136 -5.20 -14.43 -6.72
C SER A 136 -4.73 -13.50 -5.61
N ALA A 137 -5.64 -13.06 -4.76
CA ALA A 137 -5.36 -12.14 -3.65
C ALA A 137 -6.02 -12.66 -2.37
N LEU A 138 -5.23 -12.84 -1.33
CA LEU A 138 -5.66 -13.36 -0.03
C LEU A 138 -5.61 -12.25 1.02
N ASP A 139 -6.66 -12.14 1.81
CA ASP A 139 -6.67 -11.34 3.04
C ASP A 139 -7.61 -11.97 4.07
N VAL A 140 -7.29 -11.77 5.35
CA VAL A 140 -8.15 -12.21 6.45
C VAL A 140 -9.32 -11.25 6.68
N SER A 141 -9.17 -9.99 6.31
CA SER A 141 -10.16 -8.93 6.47
C SER A 141 -11.14 -8.91 5.29
N LYS A 142 -12.39 -9.28 5.58
CA LYS A 142 -13.47 -9.17 4.59
C LYS A 142 -13.69 -7.72 4.14
N ASP A 143 -13.53 -6.75 5.05
CA ASP A 143 -13.72 -5.33 4.73
C ASP A 143 -12.62 -4.83 3.80
N ALA A 144 -11.36 -5.24 4.02
CA ALA A 144 -10.27 -4.95 3.10
C ALA A 144 -10.54 -5.55 1.71
N LEU A 145 -10.99 -6.82 1.64
CA LEU A 145 -11.34 -7.45 0.37
C LEU A 145 -12.50 -6.77 -0.35
N ASN A 146 -13.47 -6.20 0.36
CA ASN A 146 -14.53 -5.40 -0.26
C ASN A 146 -13.95 -4.16 -0.97
N ILE A 147 -12.99 -3.47 -0.34
CA ILE A 147 -12.28 -2.34 -0.95
C ILE A 147 -11.42 -2.82 -2.13
N ALA A 148 -10.68 -3.92 -1.98
CA ALA A 148 -9.87 -4.49 -3.05
C ALA A 148 -10.71 -4.87 -4.28
N GLN A 149 -11.90 -5.45 -4.07
CA GLN A 149 -12.83 -5.77 -5.16
C GLN A 149 -13.33 -4.52 -5.88
N LEU A 150 -13.66 -3.43 -5.16
CA LEU A 150 -14.02 -2.16 -5.76
C LEU A 150 -12.88 -1.60 -6.59
N ASN A 151 -11.65 -1.68 -6.08
CA ASN A 151 -10.46 -1.21 -6.77
C ASN A 151 -10.16 -2.02 -8.03
N ALA A 152 -10.28 -3.34 -7.98
CA ALA A 152 -10.10 -4.22 -9.14
C ALA A 152 -11.12 -3.89 -10.24
N ASN A 153 -12.38 -3.71 -9.88
CA ASN A 153 -13.44 -3.31 -10.82
C ASN A 153 -13.16 -1.94 -11.45
N MET A 154 -12.75 -0.95 -10.65
CA MET A 154 -12.41 0.40 -11.13
C MET A 154 -11.26 0.41 -12.15
N ASN A 155 -10.28 -0.47 -11.96
CA ASN A 155 -9.09 -0.56 -12.79
C ASN A 155 -9.20 -1.66 -13.86
N ASN A 156 -10.37 -2.29 -14.03
CA ASN A 156 -10.66 -3.34 -15.02
C ASN A 156 -9.71 -4.55 -14.91
N VAL A 157 -9.35 -4.94 -13.68
CA VAL A 157 -8.50 -6.10 -13.42
C VAL A 157 -9.33 -7.24 -12.84
N ASN A 158 -9.16 -8.44 -13.39
CA ASN A 158 -9.84 -9.63 -12.87
C ASN A 158 -8.95 -10.34 -11.84
N ILE A 159 -9.43 -10.45 -10.58
CA ILE A 159 -8.70 -11.04 -9.47
C ILE A 159 -9.58 -12.05 -8.75
N ASN A 160 -9.02 -13.22 -8.44
CA ASN A 160 -9.64 -14.20 -7.57
C ASN A 160 -9.37 -13.84 -6.10
N PHE A 161 -10.35 -13.21 -5.43
CA PHE A 161 -10.25 -12.83 -4.03
C PHE A 161 -10.59 -13.99 -3.09
N ILE A 162 -9.76 -14.16 -2.06
CA ILE A 162 -9.83 -15.25 -1.08
C ILE A 162 -9.85 -14.64 0.32
N CYS A 163 -10.95 -14.85 1.05
CA CYS A 163 -11.06 -14.44 2.45
C CYS A 163 -10.68 -15.62 3.34
N ASP A 164 -9.44 -15.65 3.82
CA ASP A 164 -8.94 -16.72 4.70
C ASP A 164 -7.73 -16.24 5.50
N ASP A 165 -7.46 -16.92 6.61
CA ASP A 165 -6.28 -16.69 7.44
C ASP A 165 -5.06 -17.42 6.83
N ILE A 166 -3.97 -16.69 6.61
CA ILE A 166 -2.73 -17.27 6.05
C ILE A 166 -2.23 -18.48 6.86
N PHE A 167 -2.48 -18.53 8.16
CA PHE A 167 -2.07 -19.65 9.01
C PHE A 167 -2.88 -20.92 8.74
N LYS A 168 -4.08 -20.82 8.17
CA LYS A 168 -4.97 -21.93 7.82
C LYS A 168 -5.02 -22.19 6.34
N TYR A 169 -4.79 -21.17 5.53
CA TYR A 169 -4.94 -21.23 4.08
C TYR A 169 -3.98 -22.24 3.44
N ASN A 170 -4.53 -23.03 2.52
CA ASN A 170 -3.78 -23.93 1.65
C ASN A 170 -4.25 -23.72 0.20
N PRO A 171 -3.38 -23.22 -0.68
CA PRO A 171 -3.71 -23.02 -2.10
C PRO A 171 -4.16 -24.30 -2.79
N LYS A 172 -5.08 -24.17 -3.76
CA LYS A 172 -5.54 -25.29 -4.60
C LYS A 172 -4.69 -25.48 -5.86
N MET A 173 -3.79 -24.55 -6.16
CA MET A 173 -2.90 -24.57 -7.33
C MET A 173 -1.50 -24.08 -6.94
N LYS A 174 -0.56 -24.25 -7.86
CA LYS A 174 0.78 -23.65 -7.74
C LYS A 174 0.83 -22.31 -8.48
N TYR A 175 1.70 -21.42 -8.01
CA TYR A 175 1.90 -20.07 -8.56
C TYR A 175 3.33 -19.90 -9.07
N ASN A 176 3.50 -19.04 -10.07
CA ASN A 176 4.85 -18.63 -10.51
C ASN A 176 5.44 -17.58 -9.58
N VAL A 177 4.58 -16.72 -9.01
CA VAL A 177 4.98 -15.67 -8.06
C VAL A 177 4.08 -15.77 -6.83
N ILE A 178 4.71 -15.68 -5.66
CA ILE A 178 4.03 -15.38 -4.40
C ILE A 178 4.65 -14.08 -3.89
N VAL A 179 3.82 -13.11 -3.56
CA VAL A 179 4.24 -11.81 -3.02
C VAL A 179 3.49 -11.50 -1.74
N SER A 180 4.14 -10.81 -0.82
CA SER A 180 3.51 -10.28 0.38
C SER A 180 4.22 -9.04 0.90
N ASN A 181 3.42 -8.07 1.34
CA ASN A 181 3.81 -7.04 2.29
C ASN A 181 3.11 -7.34 3.62
N PRO A 182 3.63 -8.28 4.44
CA PRO A 182 2.97 -8.71 5.67
C PRO A 182 3.15 -7.68 6.79
N PRO A 183 2.35 -7.73 7.86
CA PRO A 183 2.62 -6.95 9.07
C PRO A 183 4.02 -7.24 9.60
N TYR A 184 4.83 -6.19 9.79
CA TYR A 184 6.23 -6.33 10.22
C TYR A 184 6.69 -5.30 11.26
N VAL A 185 5.83 -4.36 11.65
CA VAL A 185 6.16 -3.35 12.66
C VAL A 185 6.00 -3.96 14.05
N LEU A 186 7.02 -3.82 14.89
CA LEU A 186 6.96 -4.30 16.27
C LEU A 186 6.09 -3.38 17.14
N ASN A 187 5.45 -3.93 18.17
CA ASN A 187 4.66 -3.11 19.09
C ASN A 187 5.52 -2.07 19.83
N ASN A 188 6.78 -2.37 20.11
CA ASN A 188 7.71 -1.43 20.74
C ASN A 188 8.14 -0.29 19.83
N GLU A 189 7.98 -0.42 18.49
CA GLU A 189 8.25 0.64 17.51
C GLU A 189 7.15 1.70 17.45
N LYS A 190 5.97 1.48 18.07
CA LYS A 190 4.85 2.43 18.09
C LYS A 190 5.24 3.82 18.58
N ILE A 191 6.17 3.90 19.54
CA ILE A 191 6.62 5.18 20.10
C ILE A 191 7.32 6.10 19.08
N TYR A 192 7.80 5.54 17.96
CA TYR A 192 8.45 6.28 16.90
C TYR A 192 7.51 6.58 15.72
N MET A 193 6.28 6.08 15.75
CA MET A 193 5.33 6.25 14.68
C MET A 193 4.52 7.54 14.84
N SER A 194 4.13 8.10 13.73
CA SER A 194 3.28 9.29 13.70
C SER A 194 1.84 8.96 14.11
N LYS A 195 1.19 9.92 14.75
CA LYS A 195 -0.19 9.80 15.27
C LYS A 195 -1.19 9.39 14.19
N ASN A 196 -1.08 9.97 13.00
CA ASN A 196 -1.98 9.66 11.88
C ASN A 196 -1.97 8.18 11.50
N VAL A 197 -0.83 7.48 11.61
CA VAL A 197 -0.75 6.04 11.37
C VAL A 197 -1.34 5.27 12.54
N LEU A 198 -0.96 5.61 13.79
CA LEU A 198 -1.40 4.90 15.00
C LEU A 198 -2.91 4.99 15.24
N ASP A 199 -3.52 6.15 14.97
CA ASP A 199 -4.91 6.42 15.32
C ASP A 199 -5.90 6.02 14.20
N TYR A 200 -5.43 5.90 12.96
CA TYR A 200 -6.32 5.73 11.81
C TYR A 200 -6.08 4.48 10.99
N GLU A 201 -4.82 4.00 10.86
CA GLU A 201 -4.55 2.84 10.01
C GLU A 201 -4.81 1.51 10.75
N PRO A 202 -5.23 0.44 10.05
CA PRO A 202 -5.61 -0.81 10.70
C PRO A 202 -4.39 -1.49 11.35
N HIS A 203 -4.43 -1.65 12.66
CA HIS A 203 -3.34 -2.26 13.43
C HIS A 203 -3.02 -3.69 12.98
N LEU A 204 -4.02 -4.43 12.47
CA LEU A 204 -3.84 -5.77 11.93
C LEU A 204 -2.89 -5.80 10.72
N ALA A 205 -2.87 -4.72 9.93
CA ALA A 205 -2.01 -4.61 8.75
C ALA A 205 -0.59 -4.10 9.08
N LEU A 206 -0.38 -3.57 10.29
CA LEU A 206 0.88 -2.95 10.70
C LEU A 206 1.69 -3.83 11.64
N PHE A 207 1.06 -4.32 12.71
CA PHE A 207 1.78 -4.80 13.88
C PHE A 207 1.89 -6.31 13.94
N VAL A 208 3.07 -6.75 14.38
CA VAL A 208 3.39 -8.12 14.75
C VAL A 208 3.81 -8.18 16.22
N ASN A 209 3.67 -9.36 16.84
CA ASN A 209 4.10 -9.56 18.21
C ASN A 209 5.63 -9.47 18.32
N ASP A 210 6.13 -8.70 19.28
CA ASP A 210 7.57 -8.49 19.53
C ASP A 210 8.33 -9.81 19.80
N ASN A 211 7.65 -10.81 20.38
CA ASN A 211 8.24 -12.11 20.64
C ASN A 211 8.34 -13.02 19.40
N GLU A 212 7.57 -12.73 18.34
CA GLU A 212 7.54 -13.53 17.12
C GLU A 212 7.52 -12.64 15.86
N PRO A 213 8.53 -11.77 15.67
CA PRO A 213 8.55 -10.76 14.60
C PRO A 213 8.51 -11.35 13.20
N LEU A 214 8.92 -12.61 13.04
CA LEU A 214 9.04 -13.30 11.77
C LEU A 214 7.91 -14.30 11.49
N ILE A 215 6.84 -14.32 12.30
CA ILE A 215 5.80 -15.35 12.22
C ILE A 215 5.14 -15.42 10.83
N TYR A 216 4.83 -14.27 10.24
CA TYR A 216 4.24 -14.20 8.90
C TYR A 216 5.24 -14.66 7.83
N TYR A 217 6.48 -14.20 7.89
CA TYR A 217 7.53 -14.62 6.93
C TYR A 217 7.74 -16.14 6.96
N LYS A 218 7.90 -16.73 8.15
CA LYS A 218 8.03 -18.19 8.31
C LYS A 218 6.86 -18.94 7.69
N ARG A 219 5.64 -18.49 7.96
CA ARG A 219 4.43 -19.12 7.42
C ARG A 219 4.35 -19.00 5.91
N ILE A 220 4.63 -17.82 5.35
CA ILE A 220 4.58 -17.59 3.90
C ILE A 220 5.70 -18.33 3.18
N ILE A 221 6.93 -18.39 3.72
CA ILE A 221 8.04 -19.16 3.17
C ILE A 221 7.69 -20.66 3.12
N HIS A 222 7.11 -21.20 4.21
CA HIS A 222 6.64 -22.59 4.22
C HIS A 222 5.57 -22.86 3.16
N LEU A 223 4.59 -21.96 3.01
CA LEU A 223 3.57 -22.05 1.97
C LEU A 223 4.19 -21.95 0.58
N ALA A 224 5.08 -20.99 0.36
CA ALA A 224 5.76 -20.77 -0.91
C ALA A 224 6.61 -21.98 -1.32
N ASN A 225 7.31 -22.62 -0.37
CA ASN A 225 8.05 -23.83 -0.63
C ASN A 225 7.17 -24.98 -1.16
N LYS A 226 5.91 -25.05 -0.75
CA LYS A 226 4.98 -26.08 -1.21
C LYS A 226 4.26 -25.69 -2.52
N TYR A 227 3.87 -24.42 -2.66
CA TYR A 227 2.92 -23.98 -3.68
C TYR A 227 3.52 -23.07 -4.77
N LEU A 228 4.80 -22.72 -4.73
CA LEU A 228 5.47 -22.18 -5.90
C LEU A 228 5.74 -23.30 -6.93
N THR A 229 5.74 -22.95 -8.19
CA THR A 229 6.28 -23.78 -9.26
C THR A 229 7.80 -23.92 -9.10
N LYS A 230 8.40 -24.90 -9.76
CA LYS A 230 9.87 -24.94 -9.87
C LYS A 230 10.36 -23.67 -10.56
N SER A 231 11.41 -23.06 -10.05
CA SER A 231 11.94 -21.75 -10.47
C SER A 231 10.95 -20.58 -10.30
N GLY A 232 9.89 -20.75 -9.51
CA GLY A 232 8.97 -19.68 -9.13
C GLY A 232 9.60 -18.72 -8.12
N TYR A 233 9.07 -17.52 -8.07
CA TYR A 233 9.60 -16.40 -7.29
C TYR A 233 8.79 -16.16 -6.03
N LEU A 234 9.48 -15.91 -4.93
CA LEU A 234 8.93 -15.37 -3.69
C LEU A 234 9.44 -13.95 -3.52
N PHE A 235 8.53 -13.00 -3.32
CA PHE A 235 8.85 -11.60 -3.06
C PHE A 235 8.27 -11.15 -1.72
N PHE A 236 9.05 -10.38 -0.99
CA PHE A 236 8.63 -9.74 0.26
C PHE A 236 8.97 -8.26 0.30
N GLU A 237 8.09 -7.46 0.90
CA GLU A 237 8.48 -6.27 1.61
C GLU A 237 8.86 -6.64 3.04
N ILE A 238 9.90 -6.02 3.61
CA ILE A 238 10.47 -6.42 4.90
C ILE A 238 10.72 -5.22 5.83
N ASN A 239 10.78 -5.51 7.14
CA ASN A 239 11.44 -4.64 8.10
C ASN A 239 12.96 -4.75 7.93
N GLU A 240 13.66 -3.59 7.78
CA GLU A 240 15.11 -3.53 7.55
C GLU A 240 15.95 -4.23 8.64
N PHE A 241 15.42 -4.33 9.85
CA PHE A 241 16.13 -4.94 10.98
C PHE A 241 16.17 -6.47 10.94
N PHE A 242 15.37 -7.13 10.11
CA PHE A 242 15.23 -8.59 10.04
C PHE A 242 15.68 -9.20 8.71
N SER A 243 16.36 -8.44 7.87
CA SER A 243 16.77 -8.92 6.54
C SER A 243 17.61 -10.19 6.60
N LYS A 244 18.57 -10.27 7.53
CA LYS A 244 19.47 -11.43 7.69
C LYS A 244 18.72 -12.68 8.17
N GLU A 245 17.83 -12.52 9.15
CA GLU A 245 17.04 -13.62 9.69
C GLU A 245 16.08 -14.17 8.63
N ILE A 246 15.47 -13.31 7.81
CA ILE A 246 14.60 -13.76 6.70
C ILE A 246 15.42 -14.52 5.65
N ILE A 247 16.62 -14.05 5.31
CA ILE A 247 17.54 -14.73 4.38
C ILE A 247 17.89 -16.12 4.93
N ASN A 248 18.26 -16.23 6.21
CA ASN A 248 18.59 -17.52 6.83
C ASN A 248 17.41 -18.51 6.73
N ILE A 249 16.17 -18.05 6.99
CA ILE A 249 14.98 -18.90 6.87
C ILE A 249 14.79 -19.35 5.41
N LEU A 250 14.98 -18.46 4.43
CA LEU A 250 14.87 -18.81 3.01
C LEU A 250 15.90 -19.88 2.61
N GLU A 251 17.13 -19.78 3.11
CA GLU A 251 18.21 -20.77 2.88
C GLU A 251 17.87 -22.13 3.51
N GLU A 252 17.34 -22.15 4.74
CA GLU A 252 16.84 -23.37 5.41
C GLU A 252 15.78 -24.09 4.59
N PHE A 253 14.90 -23.34 3.92
CA PHE A 253 13.88 -23.87 3.00
C PHE A 253 14.39 -24.12 1.57
N GLN A 254 15.73 -24.04 1.37
CA GLN A 254 16.42 -24.30 0.11
C GLN A 254 16.00 -23.38 -1.05
N PHE A 255 15.55 -22.17 -0.76
CA PHE A 255 15.47 -21.14 -1.77
C PHE A 255 16.85 -20.72 -2.24
N VAL A 256 16.97 -20.34 -3.51
CA VAL A 256 18.22 -19.95 -4.16
C VAL A 256 18.10 -18.56 -4.78
N ASN A 257 19.24 -17.99 -5.19
CA ASN A 257 19.28 -16.65 -5.81
C ASN A 257 18.52 -15.62 -4.97
N ILE A 258 18.80 -15.61 -3.66
CA ILE A 258 18.21 -14.68 -2.72
C ILE A 258 18.84 -13.31 -2.95
N GLU A 259 18.03 -12.33 -3.27
CA GLU A 259 18.46 -10.96 -3.52
C GLU A 259 17.75 -10.01 -2.55
N LEU A 260 18.54 -9.15 -1.92
CA LEU A 260 18.09 -8.08 -1.03
C LEU A 260 18.19 -6.75 -1.76
N LYS A 261 17.10 -5.98 -1.81
CA LYS A 261 17.04 -4.69 -2.49
C LYS A 261 16.70 -3.58 -1.50
N LYS A 262 17.38 -2.45 -1.67
CA LYS A 262 17.10 -1.22 -0.91
C LYS A 262 16.04 -0.40 -1.64
N ASP A 263 15.22 0.31 -0.85
CA ASP A 263 14.29 1.30 -1.35
C ASP A 263 14.99 2.63 -1.74
N ILE A 264 14.24 3.57 -2.30
CA ILE A 264 14.73 4.90 -2.69
C ILE A 264 15.36 5.68 -1.52
N ASN A 265 15.02 5.32 -0.27
CA ASN A 265 15.56 5.93 0.94
C ASN A 265 16.84 5.23 1.41
N GLY A 266 17.31 4.18 0.71
CA GLY A 266 18.51 3.41 1.01
C GLY A 266 18.34 2.35 2.10
N LYS A 267 17.10 2.05 2.52
CA LYS A 267 16.78 1.04 3.53
C LYS A 267 16.55 -0.32 2.88
N GLU A 268 17.03 -1.39 3.51
CA GLU A 268 16.76 -2.76 3.10
C GLU A 268 15.24 -3.01 3.21
N ARG A 269 14.57 -3.14 2.07
CA ARG A 269 13.12 -3.12 2.03
C ARG A 269 12.48 -4.30 1.32
N MET A 270 13.20 -4.93 0.41
CA MET A 270 12.60 -5.98 -0.42
C MET A 270 13.53 -7.18 -0.52
N ILE A 271 12.97 -8.38 -0.48
CA ILE A 271 13.67 -9.63 -0.72
C ILE A 271 12.97 -10.38 -1.86
N LYS A 272 13.79 -10.93 -2.78
CA LYS A 272 13.38 -11.90 -3.77
C LYS A 272 14.14 -13.20 -3.55
N ALA A 273 13.47 -14.34 -3.70
CA ALA A 273 14.09 -15.65 -3.67
C ALA A 273 13.43 -16.56 -4.73
N ILE A 274 14.19 -17.53 -5.23
CA ILE A 274 13.74 -18.49 -6.25
C ILE A 274 13.60 -19.87 -5.62
N LYS A 275 12.48 -20.54 -5.85
CA LYS A 275 12.28 -21.93 -5.47
C LYS A 275 13.14 -22.84 -6.33
N LYS A 276 13.91 -23.71 -5.70
CA LYS A 276 14.74 -24.72 -6.38
C LYS A 276 13.91 -25.78 -7.12
#